data_89659c77d2fcd40aece2352da9c347ce
#
_entry.id   89659c77d2fcd40aece2352da9c347ce
#
_cell.length_a   1.000
_cell.length_b   1.000
_cell.length_c   1.000
_cell.angle_alpha   90.00
_cell.angle_beta   90.00
_cell.angle_gamma   90.00
#
_symmetry.space_group_name_H-M   'P 1'
#
loop_
_entity.id
_entity.type
_entity.pdbx_description
1 polymer ?
#
loop_
_entity_poly.entity_id
_entity_poly.type
_entity_poly.pdbx_seq_one_letter_code
_entity_poly.pdbx_strand_id
1 'polypeptide(L)'
;MRILVTGADGQLGNEMQVLAKENPQHTYYFTDVQELDICDKQAVWTYMAEKQIELVVNCAAYTAVDKAEDNQELAYKLNCEAPKQLASAAQANGAAMIQVSTDYVFDGTAHTPYTEDCNPCPDSVYGTTKLEGEKEVMNHCEQAVVIRTAWLYSIFGNNFVKTM
;
A
#
# COMPACT_ATOMS: atom_id res chain seq x y z
N MET A 1 -7.75 -18.46 -2.91
CA MET A 1 -6.67 -17.57 -3.41
C MET A 1 -5.54 -17.55 -2.39
N ARG A 2 -4.32 -17.40 -2.85
CA ARG A 2 -3.11 -17.15 -2.05
C ARG A 2 -2.84 -15.65 -2.07
N ILE A 3 -3.01 -15.01 -0.92
CA ILE A 3 -3.05 -13.55 -0.77
C ILE A 3 -1.84 -13.12 0.05
N LEU A 4 -0.99 -12.27 -0.52
CA LEU A 4 0.09 -11.60 0.20
C LEU A 4 -0.42 -10.27 0.75
N VAL A 5 -0.28 -10.07 2.06
CA VAL A 5 -0.59 -8.80 2.74
C VAL A 5 0.72 -8.25 3.30
N THR A 6 1.19 -7.10 2.77
CA THR A 6 2.40 -6.43 3.24
C THR A 6 2.05 -5.35 4.27
N GLY A 7 2.99 -4.99 5.14
CA GLY A 7 2.72 -4.07 6.25
C GLY A 7 1.74 -4.65 7.27
N ALA A 8 1.90 -5.94 7.55
CA ALA A 8 0.96 -6.73 8.36
C ALA A 8 0.87 -6.25 9.81
N ASP A 9 1.92 -5.65 10.35
CA ASP A 9 1.97 -5.14 11.73
C ASP A 9 1.36 -3.72 11.85
N GLY A 10 1.07 -3.09 10.71
CA GLY A 10 0.40 -1.79 10.65
C GLY A 10 -1.09 -1.86 10.98
N GLN A 11 -1.74 -0.68 11.07
CA GLN A 11 -3.17 -0.58 11.42
C GLN A 11 -4.05 -1.41 10.47
N LEU A 12 -3.93 -1.20 9.17
CA LEU A 12 -4.73 -1.91 8.16
C LEU A 12 -4.31 -3.39 8.05
N GLY A 13 -3.02 -3.70 8.16
CA GLY A 13 -2.53 -5.07 8.15
C GLY A 13 -3.15 -5.92 9.27
N ASN A 14 -3.27 -5.37 10.48
CA ASN A 14 -3.93 -6.04 11.59
C ASN A 14 -5.43 -6.26 11.34
N GLU A 15 -6.14 -5.30 10.73
CA GLU A 15 -7.54 -5.49 10.33
C GLU A 15 -7.67 -6.59 9.27
N MET A 16 -6.72 -6.68 8.33
CA MET A 16 -6.67 -7.78 7.36
C MET A 16 -6.44 -9.14 8.04
N GLN A 17 -5.68 -9.20 9.14
CA GLN A 17 -5.51 -10.43 9.93
C GLN A 17 -6.82 -10.84 10.63
N VAL A 18 -7.63 -9.88 11.07
CA VAL A 18 -8.98 -10.17 11.61
C VAL A 18 -9.88 -10.70 10.49
N LEU A 19 -9.92 -10.01 9.36
CA LEU A 19 -10.72 -10.41 8.19
C LEU A 19 -10.35 -11.81 7.69
N ALA A 20 -9.09 -12.18 7.73
CA ALA A 20 -8.62 -13.50 7.30
C ALA A 20 -9.23 -14.65 8.11
N LYS A 21 -9.50 -14.44 9.42
CA LYS A 21 -10.14 -15.44 10.27
C LYS A 21 -11.59 -15.72 9.85
N GLU A 22 -12.25 -14.71 9.29
CA GLU A 22 -13.62 -14.81 8.78
C GLU A 22 -13.69 -15.39 7.37
N ASN A 23 -12.53 -15.47 6.69
CA ASN A 23 -12.42 -15.93 5.30
C ASN A 23 -11.41 -17.09 5.15
N PRO A 24 -11.62 -18.23 5.86
CA PRO A 24 -10.67 -19.35 5.90
C PRO A 24 -10.54 -20.11 4.57
N GLN A 25 -11.38 -19.81 3.58
CA GLN A 25 -11.28 -20.38 2.23
C GLN A 25 -10.08 -19.83 1.42
N HIS A 26 -9.42 -18.78 1.90
CA HIS A 26 -8.22 -18.20 1.30
C HIS A 26 -6.99 -18.53 2.16
N THR A 27 -5.83 -18.57 1.52
CA THR A 27 -4.54 -18.68 2.22
C THR A 27 -3.91 -17.30 2.27
N TYR A 28 -3.65 -16.79 3.47
CA TYR A 28 -3.04 -15.48 3.67
C TYR A 28 -1.58 -15.62 4.09
N TYR A 29 -0.74 -14.79 3.50
CA TYR A 29 0.67 -14.61 3.86
C TYR A 29 0.82 -13.17 4.35
N PHE A 30 0.95 -13.02 5.65
CA PHE A 30 1.14 -11.73 6.32
C PHE A 30 2.64 -11.48 6.47
N THR A 31 3.12 -10.34 5.98
CA THR A 31 4.53 -9.97 6.04
C THR A 31 4.72 -8.52 6.47
N ASP A 32 5.72 -8.30 7.29
CA ASP A 32 6.29 -6.99 7.53
C ASP A 32 7.77 -7.00 7.16
N VAL A 33 8.55 -5.96 7.49
CA VAL A 33 9.95 -5.83 7.06
C VAL A 33 10.84 -7.01 7.51
N GLN A 34 10.49 -7.67 8.61
CA GLN A 34 11.22 -8.82 9.14
C GLN A 34 11.05 -10.08 8.26
N GLU A 35 9.86 -10.32 7.74
CA GLU A 35 9.52 -11.48 6.91
C GLU A 35 9.81 -11.23 5.43
N LEU A 36 9.56 -9.99 4.96
CA LEU A 36 9.75 -9.58 3.58
C LEU A 36 9.99 -8.07 3.49
N ASP A 37 11.24 -7.66 3.31
CA ASP A 37 11.52 -6.27 2.94
C ASP A 37 11.06 -6.02 1.50
N ILE A 38 9.98 -5.26 1.35
CA ILE A 38 9.41 -4.91 0.04
C ILE A 38 10.33 -4.02 -0.80
N CYS A 39 11.39 -3.47 -0.21
CA CYS A 39 12.44 -2.73 -0.91
C CYS A 39 13.52 -3.65 -1.50
N ASP A 40 13.56 -4.92 -1.11
CA ASP A 40 14.43 -5.92 -1.72
C ASP A 40 13.72 -6.59 -2.91
N LYS A 41 14.06 -6.12 -4.11
CA LYS A 41 13.48 -6.66 -5.35
C LYS A 41 13.60 -8.17 -5.45
N GLN A 42 14.77 -8.73 -5.16
CA GLN A 42 15.00 -10.17 -5.34
C GLN A 42 14.18 -10.98 -4.33
N ALA A 43 14.10 -10.52 -3.08
CA ALA A 43 13.28 -11.15 -2.06
C ALA A 43 11.79 -11.15 -2.45
N VAL A 44 11.24 -10.02 -2.93
CA VAL A 44 9.86 -9.91 -3.40
C VAL A 44 9.56 -10.90 -4.53
N TRP A 45 10.41 -10.93 -5.56
CA TRP A 45 10.21 -11.82 -6.71
C TRP A 45 10.26 -13.29 -6.32
N THR A 46 11.24 -13.67 -5.49
CA THR A 46 11.40 -15.04 -4.99
C THR A 46 10.21 -15.46 -4.15
N TYR A 47 9.80 -14.60 -3.19
CA TYR A 47 8.69 -14.87 -2.29
C TYR A 47 7.38 -15.10 -3.06
N MET A 48 7.06 -14.21 -4.00
CA MET A 48 5.83 -14.30 -4.77
C MET A 48 5.78 -15.55 -5.65
N ALA A 49 6.90 -15.94 -6.26
CA ALA A 49 6.99 -17.14 -7.07
C ALA A 49 6.88 -18.42 -6.22
N GLU A 50 7.61 -18.51 -5.11
CA GLU A 50 7.60 -19.67 -4.21
C GLU A 50 6.22 -19.89 -3.57
N LYS A 51 5.56 -18.82 -3.13
CA LYS A 51 4.22 -18.88 -2.52
C LYS A 51 3.11 -18.92 -3.56
N GLN A 52 3.45 -18.77 -4.85
CA GLN A 52 2.48 -18.73 -5.94
C GLN A 52 1.35 -17.74 -5.66
N ILE A 53 1.71 -16.51 -5.29
CA ILE A 53 0.76 -15.46 -4.90
C ILE A 53 -0.17 -15.14 -6.06
N GLU A 54 -1.47 -15.00 -5.77
CA GLU A 54 -2.53 -14.68 -6.73
C GLU A 54 -3.09 -13.27 -6.53
N LEU A 55 -2.91 -12.69 -5.33
CA LEU A 55 -3.32 -11.33 -4.99
C LEU A 55 -2.32 -10.72 -4.02
N VAL A 56 -1.89 -9.50 -4.30
CA VAL A 56 -1.13 -8.66 -3.36
C VAL A 56 -2.05 -7.58 -2.80
N VAL A 57 -2.08 -7.44 -1.47
CA VAL A 57 -2.70 -6.31 -0.78
C VAL A 57 -1.58 -5.52 -0.10
N ASN A 58 -1.17 -4.41 -0.73
CA ASN A 58 -0.09 -3.59 -0.19
C ASN A 58 -0.62 -2.57 0.81
N CYS A 59 -0.47 -2.89 2.12
CA CYS A 59 -0.76 -2.00 3.23
C CYS A 59 0.50 -1.28 3.75
N ALA A 60 1.70 -1.67 3.28
CA ALA A 60 2.94 -1.04 3.68
C ALA A 60 3.10 0.34 3.05
N ALA A 61 3.50 1.32 3.84
CA ALA A 61 3.81 2.67 3.39
C ALA A 61 4.62 3.44 4.42
N TYR A 62 5.34 4.46 3.99
CA TYR A 62 5.84 5.51 4.86
C TYR A 62 4.70 6.50 5.11
N THR A 63 4.16 6.52 6.34
CA THR A 63 2.91 7.26 6.66
C THR A 63 3.12 8.48 7.54
N ALA A 64 4.36 8.74 7.99
CA ALA A 64 4.67 9.90 8.82
C ALA A 64 4.78 11.16 7.95
N VAL A 65 3.64 11.83 7.69
CA VAL A 65 3.52 12.94 6.74
C VAL A 65 4.57 14.02 6.97
N ASP A 66 4.63 14.58 8.20
CA ASP A 66 5.56 15.67 8.51
C ASP A 66 7.04 15.22 8.41
N LYS A 67 7.34 13.98 8.81
CA LYS A 67 8.70 13.44 8.72
C LYS A 67 9.12 13.09 7.30
N ALA A 68 8.18 12.95 6.36
CA ALA A 68 8.49 12.71 4.96
C ALA A 68 9.24 13.89 4.34
N GLU A 69 8.97 15.12 4.81
CA GLU A 69 9.67 16.32 4.34
C GLU A 69 11.19 16.25 4.61
N ASP A 70 11.57 15.67 5.76
CA ASP A 70 12.97 15.48 6.15
C ASP A 70 13.58 14.16 5.63
N ASN A 71 12.73 13.18 5.24
CA ASN A 71 13.15 11.83 4.85
C ASN A 71 12.62 11.45 3.46
N GLN A 72 12.78 12.34 2.49
CA GLN A 72 12.20 12.22 1.15
C GLN A 72 12.64 10.93 0.43
N GLU A 73 13.93 10.57 0.53
CA GLU A 73 14.45 9.34 -0.10
C GLU A 73 13.77 8.08 0.44
N LEU A 74 13.60 7.99 1.77
CA LEU A 74 12.94 6.85 2.39
C LEU A 74 11.44 6.82 2.05
N ALA A 75 10.78 7.99 2.05
CA ALA A 75 9.39 8.11 1.66
C ALA A 75 9.20 7.66 0.18
N TYR A 76 10.06 8.11 -0.72
CA TYR A 76 10.03 7.71 -2.13
C TYR A 76 10.28 6.21 -2.30
N LYS A 77 11.27 5.67 -1.62
CA LYS A 77 11.61 4.25 -1.67
C LYS A 77 10.43 3.38 -1.25
N LEU A 78 9.77 3.70 -0.12
CA LEU A 78 8.67 2.91 0.43
C LEU A 78 7.32 3.17 -0.27
N ASN A 79 7.08 4.40 -0.74
CA ASN A 79 5.77 4.77 -1.30
C ASN A 79 5.71 4.66 -2.83
N CYS A 80 6.85 4.64 -3.52
CA CYS A 80 6.92 4.60 -4.98
C CYS A 80 7.69 3.37 -5.50
N GLU A 81 8.98 3.22 -5.14
CA GLU A 81 9.81 2.14 -5.69
C GLU A 81 9.36 0.75 -5.23
N ALA A 82 9.05 0.57 -3.94
CA ALA A 82 8.60 -0.70 -3.41
C ALA A 82 7.25 -1.14 -4.01
N PRO A 83 6.20 -0.31 -4.10
CA PRO A 83 4.98 -0.63 -4.84
C PRO A 83 5.22 -1.00 -6.31
N LYS A 84 6.13 -0.31 -7.02
CA LYS A 84 6.56 -0.68 -8.37
C LYS A 84 7.11 -2.10 -8.43
N GLN A 85 7.99 -2.48 -7.47
CA GLN A 85 8.57 -3.82 -7.41
C GLN A 85 7.47 -4.89 -7.18
N LEU A 86 6.55 -4.63 -6.25
CA LEU A 86 5.40 -5.50 -5.98
C LEU A 86 4.52 -5.66 -7.23
N ALA A 87 4.19 -4.57 -7.91
CA ALA A 87 3.37 -4.57 -9.12
C ALA A 87 4.04 -5.35 -10.26
N SER A 88 5.34 -5.13 -10.48
CA SER A 88 6.11 -5.84 -11.51
C SER A 88 6.17 -7.35 -11.21
N ALA A 89 6.36 -7.72 -9.96
CA ALA A 89 6.37 -9.12 -9.55
C ALA A 89 4.97 -9.75 -9.63
N ALA A 90 3.90 -9.00 -9.29
CA ALA A 90 2.51 -9.41 -9.45
C ALA A 90 2.21 -9.72 -10.92
N GLN A 91 2.50 -8.79 -11.82
CA GLN A 91 2.31 -8.97 -13.27
C GLN A 91 3.03 -10.22 -13.79
N ALA A 92 4.28 -10.42 -13.40
CA ALA A 92 5.08 -11.57 -13.85
C ALA A 92 4.53 -12.92 -13.35
N ASN A 93 3.85 -12.93 -12.21
CA ASN A 93 3.21 -14.12 -11.63
C ASN A 93 1.73 -14.27 -12.02
N GLY A 94 1.17 -13.36 -12.83
CA GLY A 94 -0.26 -13.35 -13.17
C GLY A 94 -1.17 -13.02 -11.97
N ALA A 95 -0.62 -12.38 -10.94
CA ALA A 95 -1.34 -11.97 -9.75
C ALA A 95 -1.99 -10.59 -9.92
N ALA A 96 -3.12 -10.37 -9.27
CA ALA A 96 -3.71 -9.05 -9.11
C ALA A 96 -3.04 -8.28 -7.97
N MET A 97 -3.21 -6.95 -7.94
CA MET A 97 -2.69 -6.11 -6.86
C MET A 97 -3.70 -5.06 -6.40
N ILE A 98 -3.85 -4.91 -5.10
CA ILE A 98 -4.55 -3.79 -4.45
C ILE A 98 -3.50 -2.91 -3.79
N GLN A 99 -3.41 -1.65 -4.23
CA GLN A 99 -2.55 -0.63 -3.65
C GLN A 99 -3.38 0.31 -2.78
N VAL A 100 -3.05 0.37 -1.50
CA VAL A 100 -3.65 1.35 -0.60
C VAL A 100 -2.95 2.69 -0.76
N SER A 101 -3.72 3.74 -1.06
CA SER A 101 -3.29 5.11 -1.22
C SER A 101 -4.03 6.06 -0.27
N THR A 102 -3.96 7.35 -0.50
CA THR A 102 -4.38 8.40 0.41
C THR A 102 -5.11 9.54 -0.32
N ASP A 103 -5.93 10.28 0.40
CA ASP A 103 -6.49 11.56 -0.01
C ASP A 103 -5.45 12.69 -0.11
N TYR A 104 -4.27 12.55 0.49
CA TYR A 104 -3.14 13.50 0.36
C TYR A 104 -2.60 13.63 -1.08
N VAL A 105 -3.08 12.83 -2.02
CA VAL A 105 -2.83 13.04 -3.46
C VAL A 105 -3.58 14.26 -4.01
N PHE A 106 -4.50 14.83 -3.24
CA PHE A 106 -5.20 16.08 -3.56
C PHE A 106 -4.72 17.23 -2.67
N ASP A 107 -4.96 18.46 -3.09
CA ASP A 107 -4.58 19.68 -2.37
C ASP A 107 -5.54 20.09 -1.23
N GLY A 108 -6.64 19.36 -1.04
CA GLY A 108 -7.59 19.63 0.02
C GLY A 108 -8.45 20.90 -0.16
N THR A 109 -8.40 21.56 -1.31
CA THR A 109 -9.10 22.85 -1.56
C THR A 109 -10.57 22.69 -1.97
N ALA A 110 -10.99 21.49 -2.34
CA ALA A 110 -12.36 21.24 -2.76
C ALA A 110 -13.35 21.31 -1.58
N HIS A 111 -14.51 21.89 -1.82
CA HIS A 111 -15.64 21.93 -0.87
C HIS A 111 -16.67 20.82 -1.12
N THR A 112 -16.44 19.98 -2.11
CA THR A 112 -17.21 18.80 -2.45
C THR A 112 -16.32 17.57 -2.39
N PRO A 113 -16.86 16.35 -2.20
CA PRO A 113 -16.05 15.13 -2.23
C PRO A 113 -15.27 15.01 -3.54
N TYR A 114 -14.00 14.63 -3.43
CA TYR A 114 -13.20 14.25 -4.60
C TYR A 114 -13.74 12.95 -5.19
N THR A 115 -13.79 12.91 -6.51
CA THR A 115 -14.09 11.70 -7.28
C THR A 115 -12.83 11.10 -7.86
N GLU A 116 -12.92 9.90 -8.41
CA GLU A 116 -11.80 9.20 -9.03
C GLU A 116 -11.22 9.95 -10.24
N ASP A 117 -12.07 10.77 -10.91
CA ASP A 117 -11.69 11.56 -12.09
C ASP A 117 -11.04 12.90 -11.76
N CYS A 118 -11.03 13.31 -10.47
CA CYS A 118 -10.36 14.53 -10.05
C CYS A 118 -8.85 14.43 -10.29
N ASN A 119 -8.27 15.46 -10.90
CA ASN A 119 -6.83 15.52 -11.12
C ASN A 119 -6.09 15.63 -9.77
N PRO A 120 -5.17 14.71 -9.47
CA PRO A 120 -4.36 14.81 -8.27
C PRO A 120 -3.43 16.03 -8.32
N CYS A 121 -3.27 16.71 -7.19
CA CYS A 121 -2.41 17.86 -7.01
C CYS A 121 -1.85 17.86 -5.57
N PRO A 122 -0.93 16.93 -5.23
CA PRO A 122 -0.38 16.85 -3.88
C PRO A 122 0.49 18.06 -3.56
N ASP A 123 0.45 18.52 -2.31
CA ASP A 123 1.23 19.64 -1.80
C ASP A 123 2.32 19.22 -0.78
N SER A 124 2.42 17.92 -0.49
CA SER A 124 3.40 17.34 0.44
C SER A 124 4.27 16.26 -0.23
N VAL A 125 5.45 16.01 0.33
CA VAL A 125 6.31 14.88 -0.08
C VAL A 125 5.59 13.55 0.07
N TYR A 126 4.85 13.37 1.17
CA TYR A 126 4.05 12.16 1.37
C TYR A 126 3.03 11.96 0.23
N GLY A 127 2.21 12.97 -0.04
CA GLY A 127 1.20 12.90 -1.10
C GLY A 127 1.83 12.68 -2.49
N THR A 128 2.91 13.38 -2.79
CA THR A 128 3.66 13.23 -4.05
C THR A 128 4.19 11.81 -4.22
N THR A 129 4.88 11.27 -3.21
CA THR A 129 5.46 9.92 -3.29
C THR A 129 4.39 8.83 -3.39
N LYS A 130 3.24 9.01 -2.72
CA LYS A 130 2.08 8.11 -2.84
C LYS A 130 1.49 8.15 -4.24
N LEU A 131 1.29 9.35 -4.81
CA LEU A 131 0.79 9.52 -6.18
C LEU A 131 1.71 8.89 -7.23
N GLU A 132 3.02 9.05 -7.07
CA GLU A 132 3.98 8.40 -7.97
C GLU A 132 3.92 6.88 -7.85
N GLY A 133 3.75 6.35 -6.63
CA GLY A 133 3.51 4.93 -6.40
C GLY A 133 2.24 4.42 -7.07
N GLU A 134 1.14 5.17 -7.04
CA GLU A 134 -0.08 4.82 -7.78
C GLU A 134 0.20 4.66 -9.28
N LYS A 135 0.90 5.64 -9.88
CA LYS A 135 1.27 5.61 -11.31
C LYS A 135 2.14 4.40 -11.65
N GLU A 136 3.15 4.13 -10.80
CA GLU A 136 4.03 2.98 -11.01
C GLU A 136 3.28 1.66 -10.90
N VAL A 137 2.36 1.50 -9.95
CA VAL A 137 1.53 0.30 -9.81
C VAL A 137 0.66 0.09 -11.05
N MET A 138 -0.06 1.12 -11.50
CA MET A 138 -0.93 1.05 -12.67
C MET A 138 -0.16 0.78 -13.96
N ASN A 139 1.08 1.27 -14.07
CA ASN A 139 1.93 1.05 -15.24
C ASN A 139 2.56 -0.35 -15.29
N HIS A 140 2.68 -1.03 -14.14
CA HIS A 140 3.42 -2.29 -14.05
C HIS A 140 2.56 -3.51 -13.72
N CYS A 141 1.27 -3.34 -13.42
CA CYS A 141 0.35 -4.44 -13.17
C CYS A 141 -1.03 -4.15 -13.81
N GLU A 142 -1.37 -4.89 -14.84
CA GLU A 142 -2.65 -4.72 -15.56
C GLU A 142 -3.87 -4.99 -14.69
N GLN A 143 -3.75 -5.93 -13.73
CA GLN A 143 -4.80 -6.28 -12.79
C GLN A 143 -4.64 -5.55 -11.45
N ALA A 144 -4.24 -4.27 -11.50
CA ALA A 144 -4.11 -3.47 -10.29
C ALA A 144 -5.35 -2.61 -10.04
N VAL A 145 -5.62 -2.40 -8.73
CA VAL A 145 -6.62 -1.44 -8.23
C VAL A 145 -5.95 -0.55 -7.20
N VAL A 146 -6.16 0.76 -7.30
CA VAL A 146 -5.72 1.74 -6.30
C VAL A 146 -6.92 2.15 -5.46
N ILE A 147 -6.78 2.07 -4.12
CA ILE A 147 -7.81 2.49 -3.18
C ILE A 147 -7.27 3.69 -2.39
N ARG A 148 -7.78 4.89 -2.64
CA ARG A 148 -7.49 6.10 -1.86
C ARG A 148 -8.37 6.12 -0.63
N THR A 149 -7.77 6.28 0.54
CA THR A 149 -8.46 6.33 1.83
C THR A 149 -8.16 7.65 2.54
N ALA A 150 -9.10 8.08 3.37
CA ALA A 150 -8.93 9.23 4.27
C ALA A 150 -9.27 8.80 5.70
N TRP A 151 -8.58 9.37 6.69
CA TRP A 151 -8.91 9.19 8.10
C TRP A 151 -9.01 7.72 8.55
N LEU A 152 -8.10 6.87 8.09
CA LEU A 152 -8.11 5.46 8.48
C LEU A 152 -7.94 5.32 9.99
N TYR A 153 -8.84 4.61 10.63
CA TYR A 153 -8.80 4.32 12.06
C TYR A 153 -9.23 2.89 12.36
N SER A 154 -8.70 2.33 13.44
CA SER A 154 -9.08 1.02 13.96
C SER A 154 -8.73 0.90 15.44
N ILE A 155 -9.02 -0.25 16.03
CA ILE A 155 -8.54 -0.59 17.38
C ILE A 155 -7.02 -0.83 17.42
N PHE A 156 -6.38 -1.06 16.27
CA PHE A 156 -4.94 -1.27 16.13
C PHE A 156 -4.21 0.03 15.80
N GLY A 157 -2.90 0.06 16.11
CA GLY A 157 -2.03 1.19 15.79
C GLY A 157 -2.42 2.50 16.49
N ASN A 158 -1.73 3.55 16.10
CA ASN A 158 -2.03 4.92 16.54
C ASN A 158 -2.86 5.62 15.46
N ASN A 159 -3.92 6.31 15.86
CA ASN A 159 -4.79 7.05 14.95
C ASN A 159 -5.46 8.23 15.66
N PHE A 160 -6.06 9.12 14.88
CA PHE A 160 -6.68 10.35 15.39
C PHE A 160 -7.74 10.07 16.48
N VAL A 161 -8.57 9.06 16.31
CA VAL A 161 -9.64 8.73 17.27
C VAL A 161 -9.10 8.37 18.66
N LYS A 162 -7.90 7.76 18.72
CA LYS A 162 -7.26 7.39 19.98
C LYS A 162 -6.49 8.54 20.65
N THR A 163 -6.21 9.60 19.90
CA THR A 163 -5.44 10.75 20.42
C THR A 163 -6.33 11.90 20.88
N MET A 164 -7.62 11.84 20.60
CA MET A 164 -8.65 12.74 21.14
C MET A 164 -9.13 12.29 22.51
#